data_858d28a28f8b14ecb36ef9ee1eb379c5
#
_entry.id   858d28a28f8b14ecb36ef9ee1eb379c5
#
_cell.length_a   1.000
_cell.length_b   1.000
_cell.length_c   1.000
_cell.angle_alpha   90.00
_cell.angle_beta   90.00
_cell.angle_gamma   90.00
#
_symmetry.space_group_name_H-M   'P 1'
#
loop_
_entity.id
_entity.type
_entity.pdbx_description
1 polymer ?
#
loop_
_entity_poly.entity_id
_entity_poly.type
_entity_poly.pdbx_seq_one_letter_code
_entity_poly.pdbx_strand_id
1 'polypeptide(L)'
;EISLGLVGSEMCIRDRHVQDPYSFRCIPQVHGATKDAINHVASVLLTEINSVTDNPTIFPDEDLIISGGNFHGQPLALVYDYLAIAMAELGNISERRVAQLIMGLRGLPEFLVANPGLNSGFMIPQYAAASMVSQNKMYCYAASSDSIVSSNGQEDHVSMGANAATKLYKVMDNLEHILAIELMNAAQGID
;
A
#
# COMPACT_ATOMS: atom_id res chain seq x y z
N GLU A 1 15.87 -27.81 -0.32
CA GLU A 1 15.14 -26.75 -1.06
C GLU A 1 13.64 -27.01 -0.94
N ILE A 2 13.01 -26.38 0.03
CA ILE A 2 11.54 -26.39 0.15
C ILE A 2 11.03 -25.37 -0.84
N SER A 3 10.40 -25.81 -1.90
CA SER A 3 9.68 -24.94 -2.81
C SER A 3 8.64 -24.15 -2.01
N LEU A 4 8.78 -22.84 -1.92
CA LEU A 4 7.87 -21.93 -1.22
C LEU A 4 6.39 -22.05 -1.66
N GLY A 5 6.13 -22.69 -2.81
CA GLY A 5 4.78 -22.99 -3.29
C GLY A 5 4.08 -24.16 -2.60
N LEU A 6 4.81 -24.98 -1.81
CA LEU A 6 4.26 -26.17 -1.15
C LEU A 6 3.83 -25.93 0.32
N VAL A 7 4.22 -24.80 0.91
CA VAL A 7 3.94 -24.53 2.33
C VAL A 7 2.42 -24.39 2.58
N GLY A 8 1.69 -23.77 1.66
CA GLY A 8 0.24 -23.64 1.76
C GLY A 8 -0.51 -24.98 1.57
N SER A 9 0.01 -25.88 0.73
CA SER A 9 -0.64 -27.16 0.46
C SER A 9 -0.46 -28.17 1.59
N GLU A 10 0.65 -28.15 2.32
CA GLU A 10 0.84 -29.04 3.48
C GLU A 10 -0.05 -28.64 4.66
N MET A 11 -0.26 -27.35 4.91
CA MET A 11 -1.22 -26.90 5.93
C MET A 11 -2.65 -27.36 5.58
N CYS A 12 -3.07 -27.19 4.33
CA CYS A 12 -4.40 -27.62 3.89
C CYS A 12 -4.65 -29.13 4.05
N ILE A 13 -3.64 -29.97 3.83
CA ILE A 13 -3.74 -31.42 3.97
C ILE A 13 -3.91 -31.83 5.45
N ARG A 14 -3.26 -31.12 6.37
CA ARG A 14 -3.38 -31.40 7.82
C ARG A 14 -4.71 -30.96 8.41
N ASP A 15 -5.26 -29.85 7.94
CA ASP A 15 -6.46 -29.23 8.50
C ASP A 15 -7.79 -29.73 7.92
N ARG A 16 -7.76 -30.76 7.08
CA ARG A 16 -8.93 -31.33 6.39
C ARG A 16 -9.69 -30.34 5.48
N HIS A 17 -9.11 -29.19 5.16
CA HIS A 17 -9.63 -28.27 4.16
C HIS A 17 -8.99 -28.53 2.80
N VAL A 18 -9.78 -28.42 1.73
CA VAL A 18 -9.27 -28.67 0.37
C VAL A 18 -8.29 -27.60 -0.05
N GLN A 19 -8.56 -26.35 0.27
CA GLN A 19 -7.70 -25.18 -0.03
C GLN A 19 -7.99 -24.03 0.93
N ASP A 20 -6.94 -23.25 1.26
CA ASP A 20 -7.11 -21.96 1.92
C ASP A 20 -7.56 -20.88 0.94
N PRO A 21 -8.26 -19.83 1.40
CA PRO A 21 -8.52 -18.63 0.61
C PRO A 21 -7.23 -17.99 0.11
N TYR A 22 -7.29 -17.27 -0.98
CA TYR A 22 -6.15 -16.60 -1.59
C TYR A 22 -5.49 -15.58 -0.66
N SER A 23 -6.24 -14.98 0.27
CA SER A 23 -5.68 -14.05 1.25
C SER A 23 -4.65 -14.68 2.19
N PHE A 24 -4.66 -16.01 2.34
CA PHE A 24 -3.61 -16.78 3.04
C PHE A 24 -2.66 -17.44 2.04
N ARG A 25 -3.18 -18.16 1.06
CA ARG A 25 -2.39 -18.99 0.15
C ARG A 25 -1.52 -18.17 -0.80
N CYS A 26 -1.96 -16.97 -1.21
CA CYS A 26 -1.27 -16.10 -2.15
C CYS A 26 -0.47 -14.96 -1.47
N ILE A 27 -0.22 -15.05 -0.17
CA ILE A 27 0.62 -14.09 0.56
C ILE A 27 1.98 -13.85 -0.14
N PRO A 28 2.74 -14.88 -0.54
CA PRO A 28 4.05 -14.66 -1.16
C PRO A 28 3.97 -13.83 -2.45
N GLN A 29 2.96 -14.07 -3.29
CA GLN A 29 2.79 -13.36 -4.56
C GLN A 29 2.39 -11.90 -4.35
N VAL A 30 1.39 -11.65 -3.50
CA VAL A 30 0.88 -10.29 -3.26
C VAL A 30 1.86 -9.45 -2.46
N HIS A 31 2.38 -9.99 -1.35
CA HIS A 31 3.36 -9.25 -0.54
C HIS A 31 4.70 -9.11 -1.27
N GLY A 32 5.10 -10.09 -2.09
CA GLY A 32 6.29 -10.01 -2.94
C GLY A 32 6.21 -8.86 -3.93
N ALA A 33 5.10 -8.76 -4.67
CA ALA A 33 4.86 -7.67 -5.60
C ALA A 33 4.90 -6.28 -4.90
N THR A 34 4.33 -6.17 -3.70
CA THR A 34 4.39 -4.93 -2.91
C THR A 34 5.84 -4.60 -2.50
N LYS A 35 6.62 -5.60 -2.07
CA LYS A 35 8.05 -5.39 -1.73
C LYS A 35 8.88 -4.94 -2.93
N ASP A 36 8.62 -5.50 -4.10
CA ASP A 36 9.31 -5.09 -5.33
C ASP A 36 8.97 -3.64 -5.70
N ALA A 37 7.70 -3.25 -5.54
CA ALA A 37 7.27 -1.87 -5.72
C ALA A 37 7.98 -0.92 -4.74
N ILE A 38 8.05 -1.26 -3.46
CA ILE A 38 8.75 -0.47 -2.44
C ILE A 38 10.23 -0.32 -2.80
N ASN A 39 10.90 -1.39 -3.20
CA ASN A 39 12.32 -1.35 -3.57
C ASN A 39 12.57 -0.45 -4.78
N HIS A 40 11.71 -0.51 -5.79
CA HIS A 40 11.79 0.38 -6.94
C HIS A 40 11.61 1.84 -6.54
N VAL A 41 10.59 2.16 -5.76
CA VAL A 41 10.33 3.53 -5.27
C VAL A 41 11.50 4.03 -4.43
N ALA A 42 12.02 3.20 -3.53
CA ALA A 42 13.16 3.55 -2.71
C ALA A 42 14.40 3.91 -3.56
N SER A 43 14.65 3.16 -4.65
CA SER A 43 15.77 3.45 -5.56
C SER A 43 15.63 4.81 -6.25
N VAL A 44 14.42 5.18 -6.67
CA VAL A 44 14.16 6.49 -7.29
C VAL A 44 14.32 7.61 -6.25
N LEU A 45 13.75 7.44 -5.05
CA LEU A 45 13.87 8.42 -3.97
C LEU A 45 15.33 8.64 -3.55
N LEU A 46 16.12 7.56 -3.44
CA LEU A 46 17.55 7.66 -3.11
C LEU A 46 18.34 8.42 -4.18
N THR A 47 17.99 8.29 -5.44
CA THR A 47 18.57 9.08 -6.52
C THR A 47 18.17 10.54 -6.40
N GLU A 48 16.89 10.82 -6.19
CA GLU A 48 16.34 12.17 -6.18
C GLU A 48 16.85 13.01 -5.00
N ILE A 49 16.94 12.42 -3.79
CA ILE A 49 17.47 13.14 -2.62
C ILE A 49 18.97 13.48 -2.72
N ASN A 50 19.69 12.86 -3.65
CA ASN A 50 21.10 13.15 -3.95
C ASN A 50 21.27 13.97 -5.23
N SER A 51 20.19 14.38 -5.87
CA SER A 51 20.20 15.13 -7.11
C SER A 51 20.16 16.64 -6.87
N VAL A 52 20.72 17.40 -7.78
CA VAL A 52 20.58 18.86 -7.82
C VAL A 52 19.29 19.16 -8.58
N THR A 53 18.29 19.67 -7.86
CA THR A 53 16.91 19.84 -8.36
C THR A 53 16.47 21.29 -8.47
N ASP A 54 17.40 22.24 -8.49
CA ASP A 54 17.12 23.66 -8.59
C ASP A 54 17.32 24.20 -10.00
N ASN A 55 16.88 25.42 -10.23
CA ASN A 55 17.05 26.18 -11.46
C ASN A 55 17.29 27.68 -11.15
N PRO A 56 18.40 28.28 -11.61
CA PRO A 56 19.46 27.65 -12.40
C PRO A 56 20.40 26.75 -11.58
N THR A 57 21.05 25.80 -12.26
CA THR A 57 22.14 25.02 -11.68
C THR A 57 23.45 25.81 -11.81
N ILE A 58 24.21 25.93 -10.73
CA ILE A 58 25.45 26.73 -10.66
C ILE A 58 26.63 25.80 -10.55
N PHE A 59 27.61 25.98 -11.41
CA PHE A 59 28.88 25.25 -11.45
C PHE A 59 30.02 26.24 -11.17
N PRO A 60 30.40 26.45 -9.90
CA PRO A 60 31.32 27.51 -9.50
C PRO A 60 32.74 27.29 -10.03
N ASP A 61 33.18 26.04 -10.16
CA ASP A 61 34.52 25.70 -10.62
C ASP A 61 34.71 25.98 -12.11
N GLU A 62 33.65 25.88 -12.90
CA GLU A 62 33.61 26.11 -14.34
C GLU A 62 33.11 27.52 -14.72
N ASP A 63 32.73 28.33 -13.72
CA ASP A 63 32.12 29.65 -13.90
C ASP A 63 30.88 29.60 -14.82
N LEU A 64 30.04 28.59 -14.63
CA LEU A 64 28.84 28.35 -15.45
C LEU A 64 27.56 28.45 -14.62
N ILE A 65 26.55 29.06 -15.25
CA ILE A 65 25.16 29.10 -14.77
C ILE A 65 24.27 28.56 -15.88
N ILE A 66 23.61 27.43 -15.61
CA ILE A 66 22.83 26.73 -16.63
C ILE A 66 21.37 26.62 -16.18
N SER A 67 20.46 27.16 -16.99
CA SER A 67 19.04 26.92 -16.83
C SER A 67 18.68 25.51 -17.35
N GLY A 68 17.97 24.72 -16.53
CA GLY A 68 17.58 23.35 -16.85
C GLY A 68 16.22 22.99 -16.28
N GLY A 69 15.85 21.71 -16.39
CA GLY A 69 14.55 21.19 -15.97
C GLY A 69 14.61 20.23 -14.77
N ASN A 70 15.72 20.15 -14.05
CA ASN A 70 15.91 19.18 -12.96
C ASN A 70 14.94 19.37 -11.79
N PHE A 71 14.30 20.53 -11.68
CA PHE A 71 13.27 20.83 -10.70
C PHE A 71 11.96 20.09 -10.97
N HIS A 72 11.76 19.50 -12.16
CA HIS A 72 10.48 18.91 -12.52
C HIS A 72 10.22 17.63 -11.71
N GLY A 73 9.20 17.66 -10.84
CA GLY A 73 8.91 16.59 -9.90
C GLY A 73 8.22 15.33 -10.47
N GLN A 74 8.18 15.15 -11.79
CA GLN A 74 7.52 14.00 -12.42
C GLN A 74 8.11 12.64 -12.01
N PRO A 75 9.44 12.47 -11.83
CA PRO A 75 9.99 11.23 -11.33
C PRO A 75 9.39 10.81 -9.98
N LEU A 76 9.18 11.79 -9.08
CA LEU A 76 8.57 11.56 -7.77
C LEU A 76 7.05 11.33 -7.88
N ALA A 77 6.37 12.08 -8.73
CA ALA A 77 4.92 11.94 -8.90
C ALA A 77 4.52 10.51 -9.31
N LEU A 78 5.24 9.93 -10.28
CA LEU A 78 4.98 8.57 -10.77
C LEU A 78 5.19 7.52 -9.67
N VAL A 79 6.30 7.60 -8.94
CA VAL A 79 6.60 6.59 -7.92
C VAL A 79 5.71 6.73 -6.69
N TYR A 80 5.23 7.93 -6.35
CA TYR A 80 4.27 8.09 -5.27
C TYR A 80 2.90 7.48 -5.60
N ASP A 81 2.39 7.67 -6.82
CA ASP A 81 1.16 7.01 -7.24
C ASP A 81 1.34 5.49 -7.32
N TYR A 82 2.46 5.00 -7.82
CA TYR A 82 2.78 3.58 -7.86
C TYR A 82 2.83 2.97 -6.45
N LEU A 83 3.47 3.67 -5.51
CA LEU A 83 3.52 3.24 -4.11
C LEU A 83 2.13 3.25 -3.46
N ALA A 84 1.31 4.26 -3.75
CA ALA A 84 -0.05 4.32 -3.23
C ALA A 84 -0.88 3.10 -3.66
N ILE A 85 -0.76 2.66 -4.91
CA ILE A 85 -1.42 1.45 -5.42
C ILE A 85 -0.91 0.21 -4.69
N ALA A 86 0.40 0.05 -4.53
CA ALA A 86 1.00 -1.10 -3.86
C ALA A 86 0.60 -1.19 -2.37
N MET A 87 0.55 -0.05 -1.67
CA MET A 87 0.12 0.03 -0.28
C MET A 87 -1.39 -0.24 -0.12
N ALA A 88 -2.21 0.26 -1.03
CA ALA A 88 -3.65 0.00 -1.03
C ALA A 88 -3.95 -1.49 -1.26
N GLU A 89 -3.21 -2.18 -2.12
CA GLU A 89 -3.34 -3.62 -2.35
C GLU A 89 -2.91 -4.44 -1.12
N LEU A 90 -1.85 -4.03 -0.43
CA LEU A 90 -1.45 -4.64 0.83
C LEU A 90 -2.56 -4.52 1.90
N GLY A 91 -3.19 -3.37 2.01
CA GLY A 91 -4.33 -3.16 2.88
C GLY A 91 -5.55 -4.01 2.46
N ASN A 92 -5.76 -4.17 1.16
CA ASN A 92 -6.87 -4.96 0.62
C ASN A 92 -6.75 -6.45 1.00
N ILE A 93 -5.58 -7.07 0.82
CA ILE A 93 -5.38 -8.47 1.21
C ILE A 93 -5.42 -8.65 2.73
N SER A 94 -4.91 -7.68 3.51
CA SER A 94 -4.98 -7.69 4.97
C SER A 94 -6.42 -7.70 5.46
N GLU A 95 -7.27 -6.82 4.95
CA GLU A 95 -8.69 -6.77 5.30
C GLU A 95 -9.41 -8.07 4.92
N ARG A 96 -9.07 -8.72 3.80
CA ARG A 96 -9.62 -10.05 3.47
C ARG A 96 -9.29 -11.08 4.54
N ARG A 97 -8.11 -11.05 5.15
CA ARG A 97 -7.76 -11.93 6.28
C ARG A 97 -8.55 -11.59 7.54
N VAL A 98 -8.74 -10.31 7.84
CA VAL A 98 -9.63 -9.89 8.94
C VAL A 98 -11.02 -10.44 8.76
N ALA A 99 -11.60 -10.31 7.55
CA ALA A 99 -12.91 -10.86 7.24
C ALA A 99 -12.97 -12.39 7.45
N GLN A 100 -11.93 -13.12 7.02
CA GLN A 100 -11.85 -14.57 7.21
C GLN A 100 -11.78 -14.98 8.70
N LEU A 101 -11.08 -14.21 9.53
CA LEU A 101 -10.96 -14.50 10.95
C LEU A 101 -12.29 -14.40 11.70
N ILE A 102 -13.18 -13.49 11.31
CA ILE A 102 -14.45 -13.25 12.02
C ILE A 102 -15.63 -14.07 11.47
N MET A 103 -15.44 -14.89 10.44
CA MET A 103 -16.52 -15.64 9.76
C MET A 103 -16.99 -16.89 10.51
N GLY A 104 -16.45 -17.22 11.66
CA GLY A 104 -16.79 -18.46 12.36
C GLY A 104 -16.28 -19.73 11.65
N LEU A 105 -15.19 -19.63 10.91
CA LEU A 105 -14.58 -20.73 10.17
C LEU A 105 -13.32 -21.24 10.86
N ARG A 106 -12.86 -22.45 10.50
CA ARG A 106 -11.60 -23.03 11.00
C ARG A 106 -11.52 -23.20 12.51
N GLY A 107 -12.65 -23.42 13.16
CA GLY A 107 -12.71 -23.59 14.62
C GLY A 107 -12.73 -22.29 15.42
N LEU A 108 -12.69 -21.15 14.76
CA LEU A 108 -12.87 -19.85 15.41
C LEU A 108 -14.35 -19.54 15.59
N PRO A 109 -14.75 -18.87 16.70
CA PRO A 109 -16.11 -18.40 16.86
C PRO A 109 -16.42 -17.23 15.91
N GLU A 110 -17.68 -17.10 15.50
CA GLU A 110 -18.12 -15.93 14.74
C GLU A 110 -17.80 -14.64 15.52
N PHE A 111 -17.31 -13.61 14.80
CA PHE A 111 -16.88 -12.33 15.37
C PHE A 111 -15.84 -12.44 16.47
N LEU A 112 -15.15 -13.58 16.63
CA LEU A 112 -14.16 -13.86 17.66
C LEU A 112 -14.68 -13.55 19.07
N VAL A 113 -15.92 -13.95 19.38
CA VAL A 113 -16.58 -13.65 20.63
C VAL A 113 -17.48 -14.80 21.10
N ALA A 114 -17.64 -14.93 22.42
CA ALA A 114 -18.63 -15.83 22.99
C ALA A 114 -20.05 -15.30 22.72
N ASN A 115 -20.98 -16.22 22.39
CA ASN A 115 -22.38 -15.93 22.08
C ASN A 115 -22.55 -14.88 20.95
N PRO A 116 -22.06 -15.17 19.72
CA PRO A 116 -22.23 -14.29 18.59
C PRO A 116 -23.72 -14.06 18.29
N GLY A 117 -24.05 -12.88 17.82
CA GLY A 117 -25.45 -12.46 17.65
C GLY A 117 -26.00 -11.70 18.86
N LEU A 118 -25.72 -12.15 20.10
CA LEU A 118 -25.93 -11.35 21.30
C LEU A 118 -24.80 -10.32 21.45
N ASN A 119 -23.58 -10.75 21.14
CA ASN A 119 -22.38 -9.90 21.15
C ASN A 119 -21.88 -9.71 19.72
N SER A 120 -21.49 -8.48 19.37
CA SER A 120 -20.95 -8.15 18.06
C SER A 120 -19.44 -8.41 17.93
N GLY A 121 -18.74 -8.56 19.05
CA GLY A 121 -17.28 -8.85 19.08
C GLY A 121 -16.46 -7.96 18.14
N PHE A 122 -15.69 -8.58 17.28
CA PHE A 122 -14.79 -7.93 16.34
C PHE A 122 -15.45 -7.55 15.00
N MET A 123 -16.77 -7.56 14.90
CA MET A 123 -17.48 -7.13 13.70
C MET A 123 -17.14 -5.67 13.33
N ILE A 124 -17.15 -4.75 14.28
CA ILE A 124 -16.91 -3.32 14.03
C ILE A 124 -15.45 -3.02 13.62
N PRO A 125 -14.40 -3.62 14.21
CA PRO A 125 -13.05 -3.53 13.68
C PRO A 125 -12.95 -3.93 12.20
N GLN A 126 -13.62 -4.99 11.78
CA GLN A 126 -13.64 -5.37 10.35
C GLN A 126 -14.35 -4.32 9.50
N TYR A 127 -15.48 -3.73 9.95
CA TYR A 127 -16.11 -2.60 9.25
C TYR A 127 -15.17 -1.41 9.07
N ALA A 128 -14.41 -1.08 10.12
CA ALA A 128 -13.42 0.01 10.05
C ALA A 128 -12.33 -0.29 9.00
N ALA A 129 -11.77 -1.50 9.01
CA ALA A 129 -10.78 -1.93 8.02
C ALA A 129 -11.35 -1.88 6.59
N ALA A 130 -12.56 -2.39 6.38
CA ALA A 130 -13.23 -2.37 5.07
C ALA A 130 -13.49 -0.94 4.57
N SER A 131 -13.86 -0.02 5.47
CA SER A 131 -14.05 1.40 5.14
C SER A 131 -12.76 2.05 4.67
N MET A 132 -11.65 1.81 5.38
CA MET A 132 -10.33 2.34 5.01
C MET A 132 -9.83 1.75 3.69
N VAL A 133 -10.04 0.46 3.43
CA VAL A 133 -9.73 -0.16 2.14
C VAL A 133 -10.55 0.47 1.01
N SER A 134 -11.82 0.72 1.23
CA SER A 134 -12.67 1.42 0.26
C SER A 134 -12.17 2.83 -0.02
N GLN A 135 -11.77 3.56 1.02
CA GLN A 135 -11.22 4.91 0.90
C GLN A 135 -9.88 4.91 0.14
N ASN A 136 -9.00 3.94 0.40
CA ASN A 136 -7.72 3.83 -0.29
C ASN A 136 -7.88 3.70 -1.81
N LYS A 137 -8.93 3.03 -2.29
CA LYS A 137 -9.22 2.95 -3.74
C LYS A 137 -9.41 4.33 -4.36
N MET A 138 -10.01 5.27 -3.64
CA MET A 138 -10.18 6.66 -4.11
C MET A 138 -8.84 7.39 -4.20
N TYR A 139 -7.89 7.06 -3.32
CA TYR A 139 -6.55 7.66 -3.31
C TYR A 139 -5.60 7.02 -4.34
N CYS A 140 -5.96 5.90 -4.96
CA CYS A 140 -5.19 5.29 -6.05
C CYS A 140 -5.39 5.99 -7.42
N TYR A 141 -6.21 7.05 -7.49
CA TYR A 141 -6.30 7.88 -8.68
C TYR A 141 -4.93 8.52 -9.00
N ALA A 142 -4.49 8.39 -10.25
CA ALA A 142 -3.16 8.82 -10.66
C ALA A 142 -3.08 10.35 -10.80
N ALA A 143 -2.52 11.03 -9.80
CA ALA A 143 -2.23 12.46 -9.89
C ALA A 143 -1.05 12.74 -10.82
N SER A 144 -0.14 11.78 -11.00
CA SER A 144 1.02 11.90 -11.89
C SER A 144 0.68 12.02 -13.37
N SER A 145 -0.54 11.67 -13.77
CA SER A 145 -1.02 11.80 -15.15
C SER A 145 -1.68 13.16 -15.42
N ASP A 146 -1.83 14.01 -14.41
CA ASP A 146 -2.41 15.33 -14.52
C ASP A 146 -1.34 16.40 -14.67
N SER A 147 -1.70 17.51 -15.29
CA SER A 147 -0.84 18.67 -15.48
C SER A 147 -1.69 19.94 -15.63
N ILE A 148 -1.07 21.07 -15.38
CA ILE A 148 -1.68 22.39 -15.59
C ILE A 148 -0.71 23.28 -16.39
N VAL A 149 -1.23 24.37 -16.91
CA VAL A 149 -0.44 25.47 -17.49
C VAL A 149 -0.33 26.60 -16.48
N SER A 150 0.88 27.09 -16.24
CA SER A 150 1.17 28.19 -15.33
C SER A 150 2.17 29.19 -15.94
N SER A 151 2.47 30.28 -15.20
CA SER A 151 3.47 31.29 -15.58
C SER A 151 3.32 31.81 -17.02
N ASN A 152 2.07 32.13 -17.40
CA ASN A 152 1.71 32.65 -18.71
C ASN A 152 2.18 31.74 -19.87
N GLY A 153 2.10 30.40 -19.68
CA GLY A 153 2.46 29.41 -20.69
C GLY A 153 3.93 29.01 -20.68
N GLN A 154 4.77 29.59 -19.84
CA GLN A 154 6.15 29.22 -19.69
C GLN A 154 6.28 27.85 -19.03
N GLU A 155 5.39 27.59 -18.07
CA GLU A 155 5.23 26.30 -17.38
C GLU A 155 4.01 25.57 -17.99
N ASP A 156 4.16 25.07 -19.22
CA ASP A 156 3.08 24.45 -19.98
C ASP A 156 2.86 22.96 -19.61
N HIS A 157 3.76 22.38 -18.85
CA HIS A 157 3.66 21.06 -18.27
C HIS A 157 4.26 21.05 -16.87
N VAL A 158 3.41 20.82 -15.86
CA VAL A 158 3.77 20.83 -14.42
C VAL A 158 3.43 19.47 -13.81
N SER A 159 4.31 18.93 -12.95
CA SER A 159 4.00 17.71 -12.21
C SER A 159 3.01 17.97 -11.07
N MET A 160 2.10 17.04 -10.85
CA MET A 160 1.23 17.02 -9.67
C MET A 160 1.81 16.16 -8.54
N GLY A 161 3.14 16.20 -8.36
CA GLY A 161 3.86 15.41 -7.36
C GLY A 161 3.42 15.68 -5.93
N ALA A 162 3.09 16.93 -5.59
CA ALA A 162 2.55 17.27 -4.27
C ALA A 162 1.20 16.58 -4.00
N ASN A 163 0.33 16.52 -5.01
CA ASN A 163 -0.94 15.81 -4.91
C ASN A 163 -0.74 14.29 -4.77
N ALA A 164 0.20 13.71 -5.52
CA ALA A 164 0.56 12.31 -5.39
C ALA A 164 1.09 12.00 -3.98
N ALA A 165 2.00 12.81 -3.45
CA ALA A 165 2.56 12.65 -2.10
C ALA A 165 1.50 12.74 -1.01
N THR A 166 0.63 13.76 -1.07
CA THR A 166 -0.41 13.94 -0.04
C THR A 166 -1.45 12.82 -0.02
N LYS A 167 -1.78 12.24 -1.18
CA LYS A 167 -2.63 11.04 -1.25
C LYS A 167 -1.94 9.83 -0.65
N LEU A 168 -0.65 9.64 -0.96
CA LEU A 168 0.15 8.54 -0.43
C LEU A 168 0.16 8.54 1.10
N TYR A 169 0.33 9.70 1.75
CA TYR A 169 0.25 9.79 3.21
C TYR A 169 -1.06 9.23 3.77
N LYS A 170 -2.19 9.56 3.13
CA LYS A 170 -3.51 9.05 3.54
C LYS A 170 -3.63 7.53 3.37
N VAL A 171 -3.08 6.98 2.29
CA VAL A 171 -3.05 5.54 2.06
C VAL A 171 -2.20 4.84 3.12
N MET A 172 -1.04 5.40 3.47
CA MET A 172 -0.14 4.85 4.49
C MET A 172 -0.79 4.86 5.87
N ASP A 173 -1.40 5.96 6.27
CA ASP A 173 -2.12 6.10 7.54
C ASP A 173 -3.25 5.05 7.66
N ASN A 174 -4.07 4.92 6.62
CA ASN A 174 -5.09 3.90 6.56
C ASN A 174 -4.50 2.48 6.62
N LEU A 175 -3.39 2.22 5.93
CA LEU A 175 -2.74 0.92 5.93
C LEU A 175 -2.25 0.52 7.32
N GLU A 176 -1.63 1.43 8.05
CA GLU A 176 -1.18 1.18 9.44
C GLU A 176 -2.35 0.75 10.33
N HIS A 177 -3.48 1.43 10.23
CA HIS A 177 -4.69 1.07 10.96
C HIS A 177 -5.26 -0.30 10.54
N ILE A 178 -5.29 -0.60 9.23
CA ILE A 178 -5.77 -1.90 8.72
C ILE A 178 -4.89 -3.04 9.26
N LEU A 179 -3.56 -2.87 9.23
CA LEU A 179 -2.62 -3.87 9.73
C LEU A 179 -2.74 -4.04 11.26
N ALA A 180 -2.94 -2.95 11.99
CA ALA A 180 -3.19 -3.01 13.44
C ALA A 180 -4.48 -3.78 13.76
N ILE A 181 -5.55 -3.56 12.98
CA ILE A 181 -6.81 -4.31 13.11
C ILE A 181 -6.60 -5.79 12.80
N GLU A 182 -5.84 -6.14 11.76
CA GLU A 182 -5.50 -7.52 11.45
C GLU A 182 -4.77 -8.18 12.62
N LEU A 183 -3.75 -7.53 13.16
CA LEU A 183 -2.99 -8.02 14.30
C LEU A 183 -3.87 -8.24 15.55
N MET A 184 -4.75 -7.28 15.83
CA MET A 184 -5.68 -7.36 16.96
C MET A 184 -6.67 -8.53 16.80
N ASN A 185 -7.24 -8.71 15.59
CA ASN A 185 -8.13 -9.84 15.30
C ASN A 185 -7.39 -11.19 15.38
N ALA A 186 -6.15 -11.25 14.88
CA ALA A 186 -5.35 -12.46 14.95
C ALA A 186 -4.99 -12.83 16.40
N ALA A 187 -4.65 -11.85 17.22
CA ALA A 187 -4.37 -12.06 18.65
C ALA A 187 -5.60 -12.62 19.36
N GLN A 188 -6.79 -12.03 19.17
CA GLN A 188 -8.04 -12.53 19.74
C GLN A 188 -8.40 -13.94 19.25
N GLY A 189 -8.03 -14.29 18.01
CA GLY A 189 -8.29 -15.63 17.48
C GLY A 189 -7.36 -16.73 18.05
N ILE A 190 -6.28 -16.35 18.75
CA ILE A 190 -5.36 -17.28 19.42
C ILE A 190 -5.84 -17.57 20.86
N ASP A 191 -6.49 -16.61 21.52
CA ASP A 191 -7.03 -16.76 22.86
C ASP A 191 -8.28 -17.66 22.89
#